data_dfca9fde1e199a47fe761047408ec71e
#
_entry.id   dfca9fde1e199a47fe761047408ec71e
#
_cell.length_a   1.000
_cell.length_b   1.000
_cell.length_c   1.000
_cell.angle_alpha   90.00
_cell.angle_beta   90.00
_cell.angle_gamma   90.00
#
_symmetry.space_group_name_H-M   'P 1'
#
loop_
_entity.id
_entity.type
_entity.pdbx_description
1 polymer ?
#
loop_
_entity_poly.entity_id
_entity_poly.type
_entity_poly.pdbx_seq_one_letter_code
_entity_poly.pdbx_strand_id
1 'polypeptide(L)'
;MSGVSAEAIETALRAAIQPLHSLQVINESHLHAGHAGAGEGSHWRVRIVADAMAGLSRVARHRLVYDALREVIPQGVHALAIEAHSPGEA
;
A
#
# COMPACT_ATOMS: atom_id res chain seq x y z
N MET A 1 7.90 8.09 17.87
CA MET A 1 7.66 8.59 16.53
C MET A 1 6.37 8.04 16.02
N SER A 2 5.51 8.90 15.58
CA SER A 2 4.26 8.49 14.97
C SER A 2 4.42 8.49 13.46
N GLY A 3 3.59 7.73 12.80
CA GLY A 3 3.58 7.66 11.35
C GLY A 3 4.34 6.46 10.81
N VAL A 4 4.18 6.26 9.53
CA VAL A 4 4.72 5.12 8.81
C VAL A 4 5.61 5.64 7.69
N SER A 5 6.69 4.93 7.40
CA SER A 5 7.58 5.30 6.29
C SER A 5 7.24 4.49 5.04
N ALA A 6 7.61 5.04 3.88
CA ALA A 6 7.48 4.31 2.62
C ALA A 6 8.27 3.01 2.67
N GLU A 7 9.44 3.04 3.30
CA GLU A 7 10.30 1.87 3.41
C GLU A 7 9.63 0.74 4.19
N ALA A 8 8.92 1.08 5.27
CA ALA A 8 8.21 0.07 6.05
C ALA A 8 7.13 -0.61 5.21
N ILE A 9 6.39 0.16 4.42
CA ILE A 9 5.36 -0.37 3.54
C ILE A 9 5.98 -1.25 2.45
N GLU A 10 7.05 -0.78 1.81
CA GLU A 10 7.74 -1.55 0.78
C GLU A 10 8.26 -2.87 1.31
N THR A 11 8.90 -2.83 2.47
CA THR A 11 9.47 -4.03 3.07
C THR A 11 8.40 -5.07 3.34
N ALA A 12 7.28 -4.64 3.92
CA ALA A 12 6.18 -5.54 4.22
C ALA A 12 5.58 -6.17 2.96
N LEU A 13 5.40 -5.36 1.91
CA LEU A 13 4.83 -5.85 0.66
C LEU A 13 5.77 -6.82 -0.05
N ARG A 14 7.07 -6.51 -0.08
CA ARG A 14 8.04 -7.37 -0.73
C ARG A 14 8.21 -8.70 -0.01
N ALA A 15 8.03 -8.70 1.30
CA ALA A 15 8.12 -9.94 2.08
C ALA A 15 6.91 -10.84 1.87
N ALA A 16 5.72 -10.26 1.71
CA ALA A 16 4.47 -11.01 1.67
C ALA A 16 4.00 -11.37 0.26
N ILE A 17 4.33 -10.57 -0.73
CA ILE A 17 3.84 -10.75 -2.10
C ILE A 17 5.03 -10.93 -3.04
N GLN A 18 5.23 -12.14 -3.53
CA GLN A 18 6.34 -12.49 -4.41
C GLN A 18 5.84 -13.40 -5.51
N PRO A 19 6.39 -13.27 -6.72
CA PRO A 19 7.32 -12.24 -7.17
C PRO A 19 6.62 -10.90 -7.44
N LEU A 20 7.34 -9.81 -7.19
CA LEU A 20 6.88 -8.47 -7.50
C LEU A 20 7.54 -8.00 -8.79
N HIS A 21 6.72 -7.50 -9.72
CA HIS A 21 7.22 -6.95 -10.98
C HIS A 21 7.44 -5.45 -10.88
N SER A 22 6.57 -4.77 -10.14
CA SER A 22 6.65 -3.33 -9.98
C SER A 22 6.00 -2.94 -8.66
N LEU A 23 6.58 -1.96 -7.99
CA LEU A 23 6.03 -1.46 -6.74
C LEU A 23 6.36 0.03 -6.60
N GLN A 24 5.31 0.83 -6.40
CA GLN A 24 5.46 2.23 -6.04
C GLN A 24 4.68 2.47 -4.76
N VAL A 25 5.31 3.14 -3.82
CA VAL A 25 4.67 3.56 -2.57
C VAL A 25 4.78 5.07 -2.52
N ILE A 26 3.63 5.73 -2.53
CA ILE A 26 3.55 7.19 -2.65
C ILE A 26 2.92 7.75 -1.39
N ASN A 27 3.61 8.68 -0.76
CA ASN A 27 3.09 9.39 0.40
C ASN A 27 2.22 10.53 -0.10
N GLU A 28 0.93 10.47 0.16
CA GLU A 28 -0.03 11.49 -0.25
C GLU A 28 -0.52 12.33 0.93
N SER A 29 0.15 12.24 2.06
CA SER A 29 -0.27 12.99 3.25
C SER A 29 -0.31 14.50 3.01
N HIS A 30 0.57 15.00 2.15
CA HIS A 30 0.60 16.43 1.84
C HIS A 30 -0.65 16.92 1.11
N LEU A 31 -1.39 16.02 0.46
CA LEU A 31 -2.63 16.37 -0.24
C LEU A 31 -3.75 16.66 0.75
N HIS A 32 -3.55 16.30 2.01
CA HIS A 32 -4.54 16.49 3.07
C HIS A 32 -4.04 17.46 4.14
N ALA A 33 -3.02 18.23 3.82
CA ALA A 33 -2.45 19.20 4.76
C ALA A 33 -3.53 20.21 5.18
N GLY A 34 -3.61 20.44 6.47
CA GLY A 34 -4.63 21.33 7.02
C GLY A 34 -5.84 20.62 7.58
N HIS A 35 -6.04 19.35 7.29
CA HIS A 35 -7.11 18.58 7.89
C HIS A 35 -6.71 18.14 9.29
N ALA A 36 -7.65 18.21 10.22
CA ALA A 36 -7.41 17.75 11.59
C ALA A 36 -7.08 16.26 11.53
N GLY A 37 -6.00 15.87 12.19
CA GLY A 37 -5.57 14.48 12.23
C GLY A 37 -4.71 14.05 11.05
N ALA A 38 -4.59 14.88 10.01
CA ALA A 38 -3.71 14.59 8.90
C ALA A 38 -2.27 14.84 9.32
N GLY A 39 -1.45 13.81 9.23
CA GLY A 39 -0.05 13.90 9.58
C GLY A 39 0.80 13.25 8.51
N GLU A 40 2.07 13.56 8.57
CA GLU A 40 3.02 12.93 7.65
C GLU A 40 2.99 11.42 7.84
N GLY A 41 2.93 10.66 6.74
CA GLY A 41 2.91 9.21 6.81
C GLY A 41 1.54 8.61 7.06
N SER A 42 0.45 9.38 6.98
CA SER A 42 -0.88 8.89 7.28
C SER A 42 -1.72 8.52 6.05
N HIS A 43 -1.44 9.10 4.90
CA HIS A 43 -2.17 8.86 3.65
C HIS A 43 -1.23 8.33 2.58
N TRP A 44 -1.52 7.14 2.07
CA TRP A 44 -0.61 6.44 1.18
C TRP A 44 -1.33 5.91 -0.05
N ARG A 45 -0.58 5.79 -1.13
CA ARG A 45 -1.00 5.10 -2.34
C ARG A 45 0.01 4.03 -2.66
N VAL A 46 -0.47 2.83 -2.95
CA VAL A 46 0.36 1.69 -3.36
C VAL A 46 -0.03 1.30 -4.77
N ARG A 47 0.95 1.24 -5.66
CA ARG A 47 0.78 0.70 -7.01
C ARG A 47 1.65 -0.54 -7.09
N ILE A 48 1.01 -1.68 -7.30
CA ILE A 48 1.71 -2.97 -7.26
C ILE A 48 1.32 -3.82 -8.47
N VAL A 49 2.33 -4.41 -9.09
CA VAL A 49 2.15 -5.39 -10.17
C VAL A 49 2.82 -6.68 -9.72
N ALA A 50 2.03 -7.75 -9.63
CA ALA A 50 2.52 -9.04 -9.13
C ALA A 50 1.72 -10.17 -9.75
N ASP A 51 2.39 -11.33 -9.92
CA ASP A 51 1.73 -12.52 -10.45
C ASP A 51 0.55 -12.95 -9.59
N ALA A 52 0.65 -12.75 -8.28
CA ALA A 52 -0.39 -13.14 -7.34
C ALA A 52 -1.73 -12.45 -7.60
N MET A 53 -1.73 -11.36 -8.34
CA MET A 53 -2.96 -10.62 -8.66
C MET A 53 -3.77 -11.27 -9.78
N ALA A 54 -3.15 -12.15 -10.57
CA ALA A 54 -3.82 -12.77 -11.72
C ALA A 54 -5.03 -13.58 -11.28
N GLY A 55 -6.16 -13.35 -11.94
CA GLY A 55 -7.38 -14.08 -11.64
C GLY A 55 -8.13 -13.64 -10.40
N LEU A 56 -7.59 -12.68 -9.65
CA LEU A 56 -8.26 -12.19 -8.46
C LEU A 56 -9.19 -11.02 -8.77
N SER A 57 -10.31 -10.97 -8.05
CA SER A 57 -11.20 -9.82 -8.10
C SER A 57 -10.51 -8.61 -7.47
N ARG A 58 -11.09 -7.43 -7.70
CA ARG A 58 -10.56 -6.20 -7.09
C ARG A 58 -10.54 -6.31 -5.57
N VAL A 59 -11.62 -6.83 -4.99
CA VAL A 59 -11.72 -6.99 -3.53
C VAL A 59 -10.65 -7.94 -3.02
N ALA A 60 -10.42 -9.06 -3.70
CA ALA A 60 -9.41 -10.03 -3.28
C ALA A 60 -8.00 -9.45 -3.36
N ARG A 61 -7.73 -8.63 -4.39
CA ARG A 61 -6.43 -7.96 -4.53
C ARG A 61 -6.19 -6.99 -3.39
N HIS A 62 -7.22 -6.21 -3.03
CA HIS A 62 -7.14 -5.27 -1.92
C HIS A 62 -6.90 -6.01 -0.60
N ARG A 63 -7.58 -7.12 -0.38
CA ARG A 63 -7.38 -7.92 0.82
C ARG A 63 -5.96 -8.43 0.93
N LEU A 64 -5.40 -8.87 -0.20
CA LEU A 64 -4.03 -9.37 -0.22
C LEU A 64 -3.05 -8.28 0.22
N VAL A 65 -3.24 -7.05 -0.27
CA VAL A 65 -2.39 -5.92 0.13
C VAL A 65 -2.61 -5.56 1.59
N TYR A 66 -3.87 -5.49 2.04
CA TYR A 66 -4.17 -5.19 3.43
C TYR A 66 -3.58 -6.24 4.38
N ASP A 67 -3.68 -7.52 4.02
CA ASP A 67 -3.11 -8.59 4.84
C ASP A 67 -1.59 -8.46 4.92
N ALA A 68 -0.94 -8.09 3.82
CA ALA A 68 0.50 -7.88 3.80
C ALA A 68 0.91 -6.73 4.72
N LEU A 69 0.04 -5.74 4.88
CA LEU A 69 0.32 -4.54 5.66
C LEU A 69 -0.34 -4.54 7.03
N ARG A 70 -0.88 -5.68 7.47
CA ARG A 70 -1.68 -5.74 8.70
C ARG A 70 -0.96 -5.24 9.94
N GLU A 71 0.38 -5.33 9.97
CA GLU A 71 1.15 -4.86 11.12
C GLU A 71 1.59 -3.41 10.96
N VAL A 72 1.58 -2.91 9.74
CA VAL A 72 1.99 -1.55 9.44
C VAL A 72 0.82 -0.57 9.58
N ILE A 73 -0.37 -0.98 9.12
CA ILE A 73 -1.55 -0.12 9.12
C ILE A 73 -1.86 0.47 10.50
N PRO A 74 -1.86 -0.32 11.59
CA PRO A 74 -2.17 0.26 12.91
C PRO A 74 -1.14 1.26 13.41
N GLN A 75 0.02 1.32 12.79
CA GLN A 75 1.07 2.24 13.20
C GLN A 75 0.84 3.67 12.72
N GLY A 76 -0.17 3.89 11.89
CA GLY A 76 -0.49 5.24 11.47
C GLY A 76 -1.01 5.41 10.05
N VAL A 77 -1.33 4.33 9.36
CA VAL A 77 -1.93 4.43 8.02
C VAL A 77 -3.42 4.69 8.19
N HIS A 78 -3.84 5.94 7.93
CA HIS A 78 -5.25 6.34 8.07
C HIS A 78 -6.02 6.13 6.79
N ALA A 79 -5.37 6.27 5.65
CA ALA A 79 -5.98 6.06 4.35
C ALA A 79 -4.98 5.39 3.42
N LEU A 80 -5.46 4.41 2.66
CA LEU A 80 -4.62 3.65 1.76
C LEU A 80 -5.36 3.43 0.44
N ALA A 81 -4.84 4.01 -0.64
CA ALA A 81 -5.34 3.78 -1.99
C ALA A 81 -4.49 2.68 -2.62
N ILE A 82 -5.14 1.72 -3.24
CA ILE A 82 -4.45 0.55 -3.79
C ILE A 82 -4.78 0.42 -5.26
N GLU A 83 -3.73 0.30 -6.09
CA GLU A 83 -3.82 -0.03 -7.50
C GLU A 83 -3.02 -1.31 -7.70
N ALA A 84 -3.72 -2.43 -7.80
CA ALA A 84 -3.09 -3.75 -7.88
C ALA A 84 -3.42 -4.41 -9.21
N HIS A 85 -2.39 -4.83 -9.93
CA HIS A 85 -2.53 -5.42 -11.25
C HIS A 85 -1.67 -6.66 -11.39
N SER A 86 -2.09 -7.57 -12.27
CA SER A 86 -1.22 -8.64 -12.70
C SER A 86 -0.37 -8.14 -13.88
N PRO A 87 0.74 -8.81 -14.19
CA PRO A 87 1.53 -8.45 -15.36
C PRO A 87 0.65 -8.52 -16.63
N GLY A 88 0.77 -7.53 -17.48
CA GLY A 88 -0.02 -7.45 -18.69
C GLY A 88 -1.30 -6.64 -18.57
N GLU A 89 -1.75 -6.37 -17.35
CA GLU A 89 -2.93 -5.52 -17.12
C GLU A 89 -2.56 -4.05 -16.98
N ALA A 90 -1.37 -3.83 -16.47
CA ALA A 90 -0.93 -2.48 -16.12
C ALA A 90 -0.52 -1.65 -17.32
#